data_73dc78033da47d38d9d856cf79e417fe
#
_entry.id   73dc78033da47d38d9d856cf79e417fe
#
_cell.length_a   1.000
_cell.length_b   1.000
_cell.length_c   1.000
_cell.angle_alpha   90.00
_cell.angle_beta   90.00
_cell.angle_gamma   90.00
#
_symmetry.space_group_name_H-M   'P 1'
#
loop_
_entity.id
_entity.type
_entity.pdbx_description
1 polymer ?
#
loop_
_entity_poly.entity_id
_entity_poly.type
_entity_poly.pdbx_seq_one_letter_code
_entity_poly.pdbx_strand_id
1 'polypeptide(L)'
;MKIYSAYLTLFSFVIIISCKRDNSYDLDNYLNRFESFVENTENNYNSDVRSQKLDSFNDFIERKKDFKLSSENIRTINSLEKRFENILENTPSKENPYSINFYFENSASMNGYLEGTEFLKVMYRVVGNIQNYDNKSFFVNSNEHQQSNILEKINKKQIKVGDISNSDHQFIFSNAINSASENNSLSIVVTDGIYSVTDGNIDIVPIKIEQAFQKSLKSKNTETVVLKLTSKFKGTYYSETCQPGKKAIKINQSRPYYMLLFGDSSVIDKALKDIVNVTELPGYNEQARFLSSLQSKPIYTILSQGEEKIGHFKPAKRGSSFFTEIIDVEKSKASRYSKGENKENVFQFGVAVDFSNTDLPNSYLEDLGNYSISQEMGYEILDIQNIDDVEKNSRTYKELNKIQEANKVEFTHIITVSAQTNLFGELEISLNKNLPEWIKESGTTNDCEIKGEEKTTFAFDQLIQGISKAYQKKSNNSNYLTINLKIKI
;
A
#
# COMPACT_ATOMS: atom_id res chain seq x y z
N MET A 1 5.13 -60.38 27.52
CA MET A 1 6.39 -59.78 27.07
C MET A 1 6.07 -58.25 26.85
N LYS A 2 6.40 -57.46 27.86
CA LYS A 2 6.12 -56.01 27.91
C LYS A 2 7.41 -55.30 27.63
N ILE A 3 7.41 -54.39 26.68
CA ILE A 3 8.52 -53.45 26.46
C ILE A 3 8.03 -52.07 26.82
N TYR A 4 8.58 -51.49 27.88
CA TYR A 4 8.39 -50.11 28.32
C TYR A 4 9.30 -49.22 27.51
N SER A 5 8.73 -48.16 26.94
CA SER A 5 9.47 -47.03 26.37
C SER A 5 9.57 -45.95 27.45
N ALA A 6 10.80 -45.65 27.86
CA ALA A 6 11.09 -44.60 28.83
C ALA A 6 11.31 -43.25 28.11
N TYR A 7 10.50 -42.29 28.44
CA TYR A 7 10.75 -40.88 28.07
C TYR A 7 11.83 -40.29 28.98
N LEU A 8 12.96 -39.91 28.39
CA LEU A 8 14.04 -39.21 29.09
C LEU A 8 13.80 -37.70 28.97
N THR A 9 13.26 -37.07 30.01
CA THR A 9 13.20 -35.63 30.17
C THR A 9 14.56 -35.10 30.62
N LEU A 10 15.27 -34.44 29.72
CA LEU A 10 16.51 -33.76 30.03
C LEU A 10 16.19 -32.40 30.67
N PHE A 11 16.28 -32.34 32.00
CA PHE A 11 16.31 -31.07 32.75
C PHE A 11 17.71 -30.47 32.64
N SER A 12 17.87 -29.46 31.80
CA SER A 12 19.09 -28.66 31.74
C SER A 12 19.14 -27.72 32.94
N PHE A 13 19.89 -28.12 33.98
CA PHE A 13 20.31 -27.22 35.03
C PHE A 13 21.30 -26.19 34.43
N VAL A 14 20.86 -24.98 34.23
CA VAL A 14 21.77 -23.86 33.94
C VAL A 14 22.42 -23.48 35.25
N ILE A 15 23.63 -24.02 35.47
CA ILE A 15 24.51 -23.53 36.52
C ILE A 15 25.01 -22.16 36.09
N ILE A 16 24.47 -21.10 36.72
CA ILE A 16 25.04 -19.76 36.60
C ILE A 16 26.35 -19.77 37.38
N ILE A 17 27.43 -20.14 36.71
CA ILE A 17 28.77 -19.87 37.19
C ILE A 17 29.03 -18.40 36.94
N SER A 18 28.91 -17.58 37.95
CA SER A 18 29.41 -16.21 37.99
C SER A 18 30.92 -16.25 37.90
N CYS A 19 31.48 -16.52 36.72
CA CYS A 19 32.86 -16.22 36.43
C CYS A 19 32.95 -14.68 36.31
N LYS A 20 33.73 -14.04 37.17
CA LYS A 20 34.29 -12.71 36.88
C LYS A 20 35.00 -12.85 35.53
N ARG A 21 34.37 -12.48 34.45
CA ARG A 21 35.02 -12.34 33.14
C ARG A 21 36.09 -11.28 33.25
N ASP A 22 37.28 -11.63 32.82
CA ASP A 22 38.40 -10.68 32.72
C ASP A 22 38.01 -9.65 31.63
N ASN A 23 37.69 -8.44 32.08
CA ASN A 23 37.20 -7.35 31.21
C ASN A 23 38.20 -6.96 30.10
N SER A 24 39.49 -7.36 30.23
CA SER A 24 40.50 -7.09 29.20
C SER A 24 40.30 -7.90 27.93
N TYR A 25 40.01 -9.21 28.08
CA TYR A 25 39.77 -10.10 26.92
C TYR A 25 38.52 -9.72 26.12
N ASP A 26 37.47 -9.28 26.78
CA ASP A 26 36.24 -8.82 26.14
C ASP A 26 36.46 -7.46 25.43
N LEU A 27 37.30 -6.59 25.96
CA LEU A 27 37.63 -5.28 25.35
C LEU A 27 38.47 -5.45 24.07
N ASP A 28 39.52 -6.28 24.11
CA ASP A 28 40.35 -6.57 22.95
C ASP A 28 39.54 -7.21 21.80
N ASN A 29 38.66 -8.12 22.13
CA ASN A 29 37.74 -8.71 21.14
C ASN A 29 36.77 -7.66 20.57
N TYR A 30 36.27 -6.76 21.41
CA TYR A 30 35.43 -5.65 20.96
C TYR A 30 36.19 -4.74 19.96
N LEU A 31 37.40 -4.31 20.33
CA LEU A 31 38.22 -3.43 19.49
C LEU A 31 38.58 -4.09 18.16
N ASN A 32 38.99 -5.36 18.16
CA ASN A 32 39.28 -6.12 16.94
C ASN A 32 38.07 -6.28 16.03
N ARG A 33 36.87 -6.51 16.61
CA ARG A 33 35.62 -6.61 15.83
C ARG A 33 35.19 -5.27 15.25
N PHE A 34 35.38 -4.18 16.00
CA PHE A 34 35.07 -2.84 15.51
C PHE A 34 36.03 -2.44 14.39
N GLU A 35 37.33 -2.69 14.54
CA GLU A 35 38.30 -2.45 13.49
C GLU A 35 38.00 -3.26 12.22
N SER A 36 37.77 -4.56 12.35
CA SER A 36 37.40 -5.42 11.23
C SER A 36 36.08 -4.99 10.55
N PHE A 37 35.14 -4.46 11.32
CA PHE A 37 33.91 -3.90 10.78
C PHE A 37 34.17 -2.64 9.95
N VAL A 38 35.00 -1.72 10.45
CA VAL A 38 35.36 -0.49 9.71
C VAL A 38 36.15 -0.82 8.44
N GLU A 39 37.14 -1.70 8.52
CA GLU A 39 37.93 -2.16 7.35
C GLU A 39 37.08 -2.85 6.30
N ASN A 40 36.18 -3.76 6.72
CA ASN A 40 35.25 -4.41 5.80
C ASN A 40 34.32 -3.38 5.16
N THR A 41 33.92 -2.36 5.90
CA THR A 41 33.11 -1.28 5.37
C THR A 41 33.91 -0.45 4.36
N GLU A 42 35.15 -0.07 4.63
CA GLU A 42 36.01 0.65 3.68
C GLU A 42 36.13 -0.09 2.32
N ASN A 43 36.28 -1.42 2.37
CA ASN A 43 36.49 -2.24 1.16
C ASN A 43 35.22 -2.58 0.38
N ASN A 44 34.06 -2.61 1.04
CA ASN A 44 32.81 -3.15 0.46
C ASN A 44 31.61 -2.19 0.62
N TYR A 45 31.85 -0.92 0.98
CA TYR A 45 30.75 0.03 1.19
C TYR A 45 30.13 0.49 -0.13
N ASN A 46 28.82 0.38 -0.21
CA ASN A 46 28.01 1.01 -1.23
C ASN A 46 26.74 1.58 -0.57
N SER A 47 26.02 2.45 -1.29
CA SER A 47 24.82 3.10 -0.79
C SER A 47 23.71 2.13 -0.36
N ASP A 48 23.64 0.93 -0.95
CA ASP A 48 22.56 -0.04 -0.70
C ASP A 48 22.68 -0.70 0.70
N VAL A 49 23.88 -0.68 1.29
CA VAL A 49 24.14 -1.23 2.64
C VAL A 49 24.27 -0.16 3.72
N ARG A 50 24.05 1.13 3.40
CA ARG A 50 24.28 2.26 4.31
C ARG A 50 23.50 2.12 5.62
N SER A 51 22.19 1.85 5.57
CA SER A 51 21.37 1.70 6.77
C SER A 51 21.85 0.55 7.65
N GLN A 52 22.09 -0.63 7.07
CA GLN A 52 22.59 -1.78 7.80
C GLN A 52 23.95 -1.54 8.46
N LYS A 53 24.84 -0.78 7.78
CA LYS A 53 26.16 -0.42 8.32
C LYS A 53 26.06 0.61 9.44
N LEU A 54 25.13 1.57 9.32
CA LEU A 54 24.82 2.53 10.39
C LEU A 54 24.27 1.86 11.65
N ASP A 55 23.35 0.90 11.51
CA ASP A 55 22.81 0.17 12.64
C ASP A 55 23.90 -0.63 13.35
N SER A 56 24.77 -1.32 12.59
CA SER A 56 25.91 -2.05 13.14
C SER A 56 26.92 -1.13 13.83
N PHE A 57 27.16 0.05 13.27
CA PHE A 57 28.04 1.06 13.88
C PHE A 57 27.45 1.58 15.20
N ASN A 58 26.18 1.91 15.24
CA ASN A 58 25.48 2.35 16.45
C ASN A 58 25.55 1.30 17.56
N ASP A 59 25.45 0.01 17.22
CA ASP A 59 25.66 -1.10 18.16
C ASP A 59 27.06 -1.09 18.78
N PHE A 60 28.10 -0.80 17.98
CA PHE A 60 29.45 -0.64 18.52
C PHE A 60 29.56 0.57 19.46
N ILE A 61 28.95 1.70 19.08
CA ILE A 61 28.94 2.92 19.91
C ILE A 61 28.19 2.71 21.24
N GLU A 62 27.11 1.97 21.24
CA GLU A 62 26.39 1.63 22.49
C GLU A 62 27.21 0.71 23.39
N ARG A 63 27.79 -0.35 22.84
CA ARG A 63 28.61 -1.32 23.61
C ARG A 63 29.89 -0.74 24.18
N LYS A 64 30.42 0.32 23.61
CA LYS A 64 31.54 1.08 24.16
C LYS A 64 31.34 1.46 25.64
N LYS A 65 30.09 1.68 26.07
CA LYS A 65 29.72 2.05 27.44
C LYS A 65 29.93 0.91 28.46
N ASP A 66 29.98 -0.33 27.97
CA ASP A 66 30.12 -1.53 28.81
C ASP A 66 31.54 -1.77 29.30
N PHE A 67 32.52 -1.00 28.78
CA PHE A 67 33.93 -1.17 29.05
C PHE A 67 34.54 -0.02 29.84
N LYS A 68 35.48 -0.36 30.71
CA LYS A 68 36.34 0.63 31.38
C LYS A 68 37.55 0.93 30.48
N LEU A 69 37.47 2.03 29.73
CA LEU A 69 38.41 2.37 28.68
C LEU A 69 39.64 3.14 29.23
N SER A 70 40.84 2.74 28.80
CA SER A 70 42.06 3.55 28.95
C SER A 70 42.09 4.73 27.96
N SER A 71 42.97 5.69 28.17
CA SER A 71 43.17 6.81 27.24
C SER A 71 43.61 6.34 25.86
N GLU A 72 44.32 5.21 25.73
CA GLU A 72 44.75 4.60 24.48
C GLU A 72 43.55 3.98 23.74
N ASN A 73 42.73 3.19 24.45
CA ASN A 73 41.53 2.58 23.88
C ASN A 73 40.53 3.66 23.38
N ILE A 74 40.39 4.77 24.12
CA ILE A 74 39.58 5.90 23.69
C ILE A 74 40.09 6.49 22.35
N ARG A 75 41.44 6.66 22.23
CA ARG A 75 42.02 7.16 20.98
C ARG A 75 41.77 6.23 19.80
N THR A 76 41.93 4.91 19.99
CA THR A 76 41.67 3.90 18.98
C THR A 76 40.22 3.94 18.54
N ILE A 77 39.26 3.92 19.48
CA ILE A 77 37.83 4.00 19.17
C ILE A 77 37.49 5.27 18.40
N ASN A 78 37.95 6.43 18.86
CA ASN A 78 37.69 7.71 18.18
C ASN A 78 38.32 7.74 16.77
N SER A 79 39.42 7.06 16.54
CA SER A 79 40.01 6.91 15.21
C SER A 79 39.12 6.05 14.30
N LEU A 80 38.58 4.95 14.82
CA LEU A 80 37.66 4.08 14.08
C LEU A 80 36.32 4.78 13.78
N GLU A 81 35.77 5.51 14.75
CA GLU A 81 34.59 6.34 14.55
C GLU A 81 34.80 7.35 13.42
N LYS A 82 35.92 8.09 13.44
CA LYS A 82 36.24 9.06 12.41
C LYS A 82 36.49 8.41 11.02
N ARG A 83 37.13 7.24 10.97
CA ARG A 83 37.30 6.49 9.72
C ARG A 83 35.94 6.10 9.13
N PHE A 84 35.03 5.59 9.95
CA PHE A 84 33.67 5.24 9.50
C PHE A 84 32.88 6.46 9.02
N GLU A 85 32.94 7.57 9.76
CA GLU A 85 32.34 8.84 9.32
C GLU A 85 32.89 9.31 7.99
N ASN A 86 34.20 9.25 7.77
CA ASN A 86 34.82 9.58 6.48
C ASN A 86 34.37 8.67 5.34
N ILE A 87 34.10 7.37 5.59
CA ILE A 87 33.53 6.46 4.58
C ILE A 87 32.15 6.95 4.18
N LEU A 88 31.32 7.36 5.15
CA LEU A 88 29.97 7.87 4.88
C LEU A 88 29.99 9.21 4.10
N GLU A 89 30.95 10.08 4.39
CA GLU A 89 31.10 11.38 3.73
C GLU A 89 31.68 11.27 2.33
N ASN A 90 32.68 10.39 2.13
CA ASN A 90 33.38 10.26 0.84
C ASN A 90 32.71 9.30 -0.15
N THR A 91 31.77 8.47 0.29
CA THR A 91 30.97 7.67 -0.62
C THR A 91 29.80 8.53 -1.07
N PRO A 92 29.69 8.88 -2.36
CA PRO A 92 28.53 9.61 -2.83
C PRO A 92 27.29 8.81 -2.38
N SER A 93 26.44 9.45 -1.58
CA SER A 93 25.09 8.90 -1.41
C SER A 93 24.58 8.69 -2.83
N LYS A 94 24.09 7.47 -3.15
CA LYS A 94 23.26 7.31 -4.34
C LYS A 94 22.28 8.46 -4.23
N GLU A 95 22.36 9.46 -5.10
CA GLU A 95 21.39 10.53 -5.09
C GLU A 95 20.05 9.82 -5.14
N ASN A 96 19.34 9.87 -4.02
CA ASN A 96 18.01 9.27 -4.01
C ASN A 96 17.26 9.96 -5.13
N PRO A 97 16.70 9.23 -6.09
CA PRO A 97 16.23 9.79 -7.35
C PRO A 97 15.07 10.79 -7.18
N TYR A 98 14.61 10.98 -5.96
CA TYR A 98 13.51 11.89 -5.61
C TYR A 98 13.67 12.45 -4.19
N SER A 99 13.12 13.64 -3.97
CA SER A 99 13.00 14.28 -2.65
C SER A 99 11.64 13.91 -2.01
N ILE A 100 11.54 14.13 -0.69
CA ILE A 100 10.32 13.79 0.06
C ILE A 100 9.81 14.99 0.83
N ASN A 101 8.51 15.29 0.67
CA ASN A 101 7.80 16.27 1.47
C ASN A 101 6.82 15.52 2.40
N PHE A 102 7.02 15.65 3.72
CA PHE A 102 6.18 15.02 4.72
C PHE A 102 5.28 16.07 5.39
N TYR A 103 3.99 15.90 5.26
CA TYR A 103 2.95 16.78 5.78
C TYR A 103 2.19 16.07 6.89
N PHE A 104 2.27 16.60 8.09
CA PHE A 104 1.48 16.13 9.23
C PHE A 104 0.38 17.15 9.51
N GLU A 105 -0.87 16.75 9.32
CA GLU A 105 -2.01 17.56 9.72
C GLU A 105 -2.00 17.75 11.24
N ASN A 106 -1.99 19.00 11.68
CA ASN A 106 -1.86 19.32 13.10
C ASN A 106 -3.13 19.97 13.68
N SER A 107 -4.31 19.53 13.22
CA SER A 107 -5.60 19.87 13.81
C SER A 107 -5.69 19.46 15.28
N ALA A 108 -6.64 20.05 15.99
CA ALA A 108 -6.84 19.76 17.41
C ALA A 108 -7.25 18.29 17.67
N SER A 109 -7.96 17.65 16.73
CA SER A 109 -8.35 16.23 16.79
C SER A 109 -7.14 15.29 16.71
N MET A 110 -6.11 15.62 15.92
CA MET A 110 -4.91 14.80 15.80
C MET A 110 -4.18 14.56 17.13
N ASN A 111 -4.37 15.42 18.13
CA ASN A 111 -3.78 15.20 19.46
C ASN A 111 -4.21 13.88 20.11
N GLY A 112 -5.40 13.36 19.77
CA GLY A 112 -5.91 12.11 20.34
C GLY A 112 -5.12 10.88 19.88
N TYR A 113 -4.51 10.90 18.69
CA TYR A 113 -3.69 9.82 18.17
C TYR A 113 -2.30 9.74 18.81
N LEU A 114 -1.80 10.84 19.39
CA LEU A 114 -0.49 10.88 20.06
C LEU A 114 -0.44 10.03 21.34
N GLU A 115 -1.54 9.44 21.75
CA GLU A 115 -1.62 8.42 22.81
C GLU A 115 -1.64 6.98 22.24
N GLY A 116 -1.75 6.83 20.92
CA GLY A 116 -1.87 5.53 20.25
C GLY A 116 -0.51 4.91 19.92
N THR A 117 -0.27 3.70 20.41
CA THR A 117 0.99 2.99 20.18
C THR A 117 1.23 2.70 18.71
N GLU A 118 0.18 2.25 17.97
CA GLU A 118 0.25 1.93 16.54
C GLU A 118 0.60 3.19 15.74
N PHE A 119 -0.09 4.30 16.02
CA PHE A 119 0.18 5.58 15.38
C PHE A 119 1.63 6.04 15.57
N LEU A 120 2.12 6.02 16.80
CA LEU A 120 3.51 6.42 17.09
C LEU A 120 4.52 5.51 16.40
N LYS A 121 4.30 4.18 16.37
CA LYS A 121 5.17 3.24 15.63
C LYS A 121 5.22 3.57 14.14
N VAL A 122 4.07 3.91 13.54
CA VAL A 122 4.00 4.35 12.13
C VAL A 122 4.79 5.64 11.92
N MET A 123 4.62 6.64 12.80
CA MET A 123 5.38 7.89 12.71
C MET A 123 6.88 7.66 12.84
N TYR A 124 7.33 6.82 13.78
CA TYR A 124 8.75 6.46 13.94
C TYR A 124 9.30 5.80 12.68
N ARG A 125 8.56 4.85 12.10
CA ARG A 125 8.99 4.15 10.88
C ARG A 125 9.07 5.11 9.69
N VAL A 126 7.98 5.78 9.37
CA VAL A 126 7.90 6.62 8.16
C VAL A 126 8.84 7.81 8.27
N VAL A 127 8.79 8.57 9.38
CA VAL A 127 9.66 9.74 9.57
C VAL A 127 11.12 9.34 9.73
N GLY A 128 11.40 8.17 10.33
CA GLY A 128 12.76 7.62 10.39
C GLY A 128 13.32 7.27 9.02
N ASN A 129 12.52 6.59 8.19
CA ASN A 129 12.95 6.17 6.86
C ASN A 129 13.17 7.34 5.90
N ILE A 130 12.35 8.41 5.97
CA ILE A 130 12.54 9.59 5.11
C ILE A 130 13.82 10.37 5.42
N GLN A 131 14.44 10.19 6.60
CA GLN A 131 15.72 10.85 6.91
C GLN A 131 16.88 10.41 5.99
N ASN A 132 16.71 9.26 5.31
CA ASN A 132 17.69 8.78 4.33
C ASN A 132 17.57 9.48 2.95
N TYR A 133 16.62 10.41 2.80
CA TYR A 133 16.33 11.13 1.56
C TYR A 133 16.52 12.64 1.77
N ASP A 134 16.67 13.41 0.70
CA ASP A 134 16.42 14.85 0.76
C ASP A 134 14.96 15.06 1.15
N ASN A 135 14.73 15.62 2.34
CA ASN A 135 13.37 15.69 2.87
C ASN A 135 13.06 17.04 3.52
N LYS A 136 11.81 17.41 3.44
CA LYS A 136 11.22 18.52 4.18
C LYS A 136 9.99 18.02 4.94
N SER A 137 9.82 18.47 6.17
CA SER A 137 8.68 18.10 7.00
C SER A 137 7.90 19.34 7.44
N PHE A 138 6.57 19.22 7.46
CA PHE A 138 5.68 20.33 7.75
C PHE A 138 4.57 19.89 8.71
N PHE A 139 4.21 20.77 9.66
CA PHE A 139 2.88 20.77 10.22
C PHE A 139 1.97 21.57 9.29
N VAL A 140 0.77 21.04 9.02
CA VAL A 140 -0.16 21.65 8.08
C VAL A 140 -1.58 21.72 8.65
N ASN A 141 -2.21 22.86 8.43
CA ASN A 141 -3.60 23.12 8.72
C ASN A 141 -4.20 23.98 7.59
N SER A 142 -4.43 25.27 7.78
CA SER A 142 -4.71 26.23 6.71
C SER A 142 -3.42 26.88 6.16
N ASN A 143 -2.26 26.54 6.73
CA ASN A 143 -0.93 27.00 6.34
C ASN A 143 0.10 25.88 6.50
N GLU A 144 1.26 26.06 5.86
CA GLU A 144 2.42 25.19 6.04
C GLU A 144 3.38 25.78 7.07
N HIS A 145 3.81 24.93 8.00
CA HIS A 145 4.77 25.28 9.04
C HIS A 145 5.93 24.31 8.99
N GLN A 146 7.02 24.66 8.32
CA GLN A 146 8.19 23.79 8.18
C GLN A 146 8.79 23.45 9.55
N GLN A 147 9.20 22.19 9.73
CA GLN A 147 9.72 21.63 10.97
C GLN A 147 11.03 20.90 10.70
N SER A 148 12.08 21.22 11.49
CA SER A 148 13.36 20.49 11.42
C SER A 148 13.33 19.15 12.16
N ASN A 149 12.57 19.04 13.27
CA ASN A 149 12.55 17.89 14.17
C ASN A 149 11.10 17.42 14.42
N ILE A 150 10.38 17.10 13.34
CA ILE A 150 8.94 16.81 13.44
C ILE A 150 8.64 15.60 14.34
N LEU A 151 9.45 14.52 14.27
CA LEU A 151 9.27 13.32 15.09
C LEU A 151 9.41 13.62 16.58
N GLU A 152 10.39 14.43 16.97
CA GLU A 152 10.58 14.86 18.35
C GLU A 152 9.35 15.63 18.87
N LYS A 153 8.81 16.54 18.06
CA LYS A 153 7.62 17.32 18.41
C LYS A 153 6.38 16.46 18.54
N ILE A 154 6.18 15.47 17.65
CA ILE A 154 5.11 14.48 17.74
C ILE A 154 5.23 13.71 19.07
N ASN A 155 6.42 13.21 19.40
CA ASN A 155 6.67 12.46 20.63
C ASN A 155 6.43 13.30 21.90
N LYS A 156 6.82 14.57 21.87
CA LYS A 156 6.60 15.51 22.97
C LYS A 156 5.17 16.09 22.97
N LYS A 157 4.30 15.67 22.04
CA LYS A 157 2.93 16.20 21.86
C LYS A 157 2.89 17.70 21.62
N GLN A 158 3.91 18.23 20.95
CA GLN A 158 4.10 19.66 20.65
C GLN A 158 3.66 19.97 19.20
N ILE A 159 2.48 19.50 18.81
CA ILE A 159 1.95 19.69 17.45
C ILE A 159 1.11 20.96 17.27
N LYS A 160 0.89 21.74 18.34
CA LYS A 160 0.10 22.98 18.30
C LYS A 160 0.89 24.11 17.67
N VAL A 161 0.83 24.19 16.32
CA VAL A 161 1.49 25.21 15.52
C VAL A 161 0.47 25.83 14.59
N GLY A 162 0.38 27.18 14.56
CA GLY A 162 -0.62 27.90 13.80
C GLY A 162 -2.03 27.75 14.37
N ASP A 163 -3.04 27.95 13.52
CA ASP A 163 -4.45 27.76 13.89
C ASP A 163 -4.85 26.29 13.76
N ILE A 164 -4.92 25.61 14.89
CA ILE A 164 -5.28 24.18 14.98
C ILE A 164 -6.80 23.93 15.00
N SER A 165 -7.62 24.96 14.90
CA SER A 165 -9.07 24.84 14.98
C SER A 165 -9.72 24.35 13.70
N ASN A 166 -9.04 24.53 12.56
CA ASN A 166 -9.51 24.11 11.25
C ASN A 166 -8.36 23.51 10.43
N SER A 167 -8.70 22.52 9.59
CA SER A 167 -7.82 21.98 8.56
C SER A 167 -8.43 22.22 7.18
N ASP A 168 -7.69 22.88 6.32
CA ASP A 168 -8.07 23.06 4.92
C ASP A 168 -7.49 21.93 4.07
N HIS A 169 -8.23 20.84 3.93
CA HIS A 169 -7.82 19.69 3.12
C HIS A 169 -7.62 20.03 1.65
N GLN A 170 -8.35 21.03 1.12
CA GLN A 170 -8.15 21.51 -0.24
C GLN A 170 -6.76 22.13 -0.39
N PHE A 171 -6.34 22.96 0.57
CA PHE A 171 -5.01 23.54 0.62
C PHE A 171 -3.93 22.47 0.82
N ILE A 172 -4.10 21.59 1.82
CA ILE A 172 -3.13 20.53 2.16
C ILE A 172 -2.85 19.63 0.95
N PHE A 173 -3.92 19.12 0.32
CA PHE A 173 -3.77 18.20 -0.81
C PHE A 173 -3.27 18.89 -2.08
N SER A 174 -3.67 20.15 -2.34
CA SER A 174 -3.15 20.91 -3.46
C SER A 174 -1.64 21.11 -3.34
N ASN A 175 -1.14 21.46 -2.17
CA ASN A 175 0.28 21.64 -1.94
C ASN A 175 1.05 20.32 -2.06
N ALA A 176 0.54 19.25 -1.46
CA ALA A 176 1.16 17.93 -1.54
C ALA A 176 1.27 17.44 -2.99
N ILE A 177 0.18 17.50 -3.76
CA ILE A 177 0.19 17.03 -5.15
C ILE A 177 0.97 17.96 -6.10
N ASN A 178 0.97 19.27 -5.86
CA ASN A 178 1.81 20.21 -6.62
C ASN A 178 3.29 19.91 -6.41
N SER A 179 3.71 19.77 -5.16
CA SER A 179 5.10 19.42 -4.82
C SER A 179 5.53 18.11 -5.49
N ALA A 180 4.67 17.09 -5.45
CA ALA A 180 4.94 15.80 -6.09
C ALA A 180 5.03 15.92 -7.63
N SER A 181 4.17 16.73 -8.25
CA SER A 181 4.07 16.85 -9.72
C SER A 181 5.17 17.72 -10.32
N GLU A 182 5.69 18.69 -9.58
CA GLU A 182 6.65 19.69 -10.12
C GLU A 182 8.10 19.24 -10.00
N ASN A 183 8.44 18.46 -8.97
CA ASN A 183 9.83 18.24 -8.56
C ASN A 183 10.27 16.78 -8.60
N ASN A 184 9.54 15.88 -9.27
CA ASN A 184 9.79 14.43 -9.20
C ASN A 184 10.01 14.00 -7.75
N SER A 185 9.09 14.38 -6.87
CA SER A 185 9.18 14.12 -5.43
C SER A 185 8.03 13.27 -4.95
N LEU A 186 8.21 12.71 -3.77
CA LEU A 186 7.15 12.05 -3.00
C LEU A 186 6.56 13.05 -2.02
N SER A 187 5.25 13.18 -1.97
CA SER A 187 4.57 13.86 -0.87
C SER A 187 3.79 12.85 -0.04
N ILE A 188 3.97 12.87 1.28
CA ILE A 188 3.27 12.02 2.24
C ILE A 188 2.45 12.91 3.15
N VAL A 189 1.13 12.72 3.20
CA VAL A 189 0.22 13.45 4.10
C VAL A 189 -0.33 12.48 5.13
N VAL A 190 -0.25 12.83 6.42
CA VAL A 190 -0.89 12.11 7.53
C VAL A 190 -2.00 12.96 8.11
N THR A 191 -3.23 12.43 8.16
CA THR A 191 -4.45 13.17 8.51
C THR A 191 -5.47 12.25 9.20
N ASP A 192 -6.35 12.81 10.01
CA ASP A 192 -7.55 12.09 10.49
C ASP A 192 -8.68 12.08 9.45
N GLY A 193 -8.55 12.87 8.37
CA GLY A 193 -9.49 12.91 7.26
C GLY A 193 -10.83 13.56 7.57
N ILE A 194 -10.98 14.22 8.71
CA ILE A 194 -12.21 14.93 9.08
C ILE A 194 -12.31 16.21 8.27
N TYR A 195 -13.27 16.28 7.35
CA TYR A 195 -13.44 17.47 6.51
C TYR A 195 -14.24 18.56 7.23
N SER A 196 -13.61 19.68 7.53
CA SER A 196 -14.29 20.84 8.11
C SER A 196 -15.16 21.55 7.08
N VAL A 197 -16.48 21.61 7.32
CA VAL A 197 -17.47 22.25 6.44
C VAL A 197 -17.85 23.59 7.02
N THR A 198 -17.51 24.68 6.33
CA THR A 198 -17.88 26.04 6.76
C THR A 198 -19.38 26.32 6.60
N ASP A 199 -20.00 25.76 5.55
CA ASP A 199 -21.37 26.07 5.14
C ASP A 199 -22.37 24.92 5.41
N GLY A 200 -21.95 23.87 6.13
CA GLY A 200 -22.80 22.72 6.47
C GLY A 200 -23.19 21.83 5.28
N ASN A 201 -22.79 22.17 4.04
CA ASN A 201 -23.12 21.41 2.85
C ASN A 201 -21.94 20.48 2.43
N ILE A 202 -22.07 19.19 2.73
CA ILE A 202 -21.04 18.18 2.38
C ILE A 202 -21.06 17.82 0.90
N ASP A 203 -22.15 18.05 0.16
CA ASP A 203 -22.27 17.69 -1.27
C ASP A 203 -21.31 18.47 -2.17
N ILE A 204 -20.83 19.63 -1.69
CA ILE A 204 -19.85 20.44 -2.42
C ILE A 204 -18.41 19.99 -2.20
N VAL A 205 -18.13 19.14 -1.20
CA VAL A 205 -16.77 18.67 -0.86
C VAL A 205 -16.10 17.98 -2.04
N PRO A 206 -16.74 17.00 -2.73
CA PRO A 206 -16.11 16.35 -3.88
C PRO A 206 -15.77 17.35 -5.00
N ILE A 207 -16.61 18.36 -5.21
CA ILE A 207 -16.40 19.36 -6.26
C ILE A 207 -15.19 20.24 -5.94
N LYS A 208 -15.05 20.68 -4.69
CA LYS A 208 -13.91 21.51 -4.25
C LYS A 208 -12.59 20.74 -4.38
N ILE A 209 -12.57 19.48 -3.93
CA ILE A 209 -11.38 18.61 -4.01
C ILE A 209 -11.06 18.28 -5.47
N GLU A 210 -12.05 17.91 -6.29
CA GLU A 210 -11.87 17.68 -7.72
C GLU A 210 -11.19 18.88 -8.39
N GLN A 211 -11.69 20.10 -8.16
CA GLN A 211 -11.13 21.32 -8.74
C GLN A 211 -9.69 21.58 -8.28
N ALA A 212 -9.39 21.34 -6.99
CA ALA A 212 -8.06 21.49 -6.45
C ALA A 212 -7.06 20.53 -7.12
N PHE A 213 -7.44 19.27 -7.26
CA PHE A 213 -6.64 18.23 -7.91
C PHE A 213 -6.45 18.51 -9.40
N GLN A 214 -7.50 18.91 -10.12
CA GLN A 214 -7.39 19.23 -11.56
C GLN A 214 -6.38 20.32 -11.86
N LYS A 215 -6.26 21.34 -11.01
CA LYS A 215 -5.24 22.40 -11.14
C LYS A 215 -3.84 21.88 -10.90
N SER A 216 -3.69 20.88 -10.04
CA SER A 216 -2.41 20.37 -9.53
C SER A 216 -1.92 19.15 -10.30
N LEU A 217 -2.80 18.34 -10.88
CA LEU A 217 -2.46 17.17 -11.70
C LEU A 217 -1.85 17.58 -13.04
N LYS A 218 -0.60 18.06 -13.04
CA LYS A 218 0.13 18.50 -14.24
C LYS A 218 0.69 17.30 -15.01
N SER A 219 1.32 16.36 -14.33
CA SER A 219 1.82 15.11 -14.91
C SER A 219 0.71 14.08 -15.09
N LYS A 220 0.78 13.28 -16.16
CA LYS A 220 -0.11 12.13 -16.35
C LYS A 220 0.26 10.94 -15.47
N ASN A 221 1.50 10.89 -15.00
CA ASN A 221 2.03 9.78 -14.23
C ASN A 221 1.90 10.01 -12.71
N THR A 222 1.46 11.22 -12.29
CA THR A 222 1.20 11.47 -10.88
C THR A 222 0.01 10.66 -10.41
N GLU A 223 0.20 9.93 -9.33
CA GLU A 223 -0.78 9.05 -8.72
C GLU A 223 -1.03 9.44 -7.26
N THR A 224 -2.12 8.96 -6.72
CA THR A 224 -2.44 9.10 -5.30
C THR A 224 -2.72 7.72 -4.72
N VAL A 225 -1.99 7.37 -3.66
CA VAL A 225 -2.32 6.21 -2.82
C VAL A 225 -2.92 6.69 -1.52
N VAL A 226 -4.00 6.07 -1.08
CA VAL A 226 -4.67 6.31 0.19
C VAL A 226 -4.59 5.05 1.02
N LEU A 227 -3.94 5.13 2.17
CA LEU A 227 -3.87 4.05 3.16
C LEU A 227 -4.80 4.40 4.33
N LYS A 228 -5.67 3.45 4.71
CA LYS A 228 -6.45 3.51 5.94
C LYS A 228 -5.72 2.74 7.02
N LEU A 229 -5.49 3.41 8.14
CA LEU A 229 -4.86 2.84 9.32
C LEU A 229 -5.77 3.05 10.53
N THR A 230 -5.62 2.21 11.54
CA THR A 230 -6.35 2.30 12.79
C THR A 230 -5.38 2.38 13.96
N SER A 231 -5.65 3.29 14.89
CA SER A 231 -4.93 3.36 16.15
C SER A 231 -5.84 3.76 17.29
N LYS A 232 -5.38 3.51 18.50
CA LYS A 232 -6.05 4.03 19.70
C LYS A 232 -6.05 5.55 19.65
N PHE A 233 -7.24 6.12 19.83
CA PHE A 233 -7.45 7.55 19.99
C PHE A 233 -7.93 7.82 21.42
N LYS A 234 -7.22 8.67 22.14
CA LYS A 234 -7.62 9.12 23.47
C LYS A 234 -7.55 10.65 23.54
N GLY A 235 -8.67 11.31 23.34
CA GLY A 235 -8.64 12.76 23.24
C GLY A 235 -10.02 13.38 23.09
N THR A 236 -10.02 14.59 22.54
CA THR A 236 -11.23 15.32 22.19
C THR A 236 -11.44 15.22 20.69
N TYR A 237 -12.54 14.64 20.29
CA TYR A 237 -13.09 14.69 18.94
C TYR A 237 -13.97 15.94 18.81
N TYR A 238 -13.83 16.68 17.72
CA TYR A 238 -14.64 17.87 17.45
C TYR A 238 -15.62 17.55 16.33
N SER A 239 -16.88 17.27 16.72
CA SER A 239 -17.93 16.93 15.76
C SER A 239 -18.28 18.12 14.87
N GLU A 240 -18.39 17.87 13.58
CA GLU A 240 -18.78 18.86 12.58
C GLU A 240 -20.32 19.05 12.51
N THR A 241 -21.10 18.05 12.92
CA THR A 241 -22.58 18.05 12.76
C THR A 241 -23.36 18.32 14.02
N CYS A 242 -22.78 18.19 15.22
CA CYS A 242 -23.46 18.45 16.46
C CYS A 242 -23.78 19.93 16.66
N GLN A 243 -25.08 20.25 16.83
CA GLN A 243 -25.54 21.60 17.07
C GLN A 243 -25.86 21.85 18.57
N PRO A 244 -25.72 23.09 19.08
CA PRO A 244 -25.22 24.28 18.39
C PRO A 244 -23.68 24.35 18.39
N GLY A 245 -23.10 24.48 17.17
CA GLY A 245 -21.66 24.57 17.00
C GLY A 245 -20.91 23.23 17.13
N LYS A 246 -19.62 23.22 16.76
CA LYS A 246 -18.76 22.04 16.88
C LYS A 246 -18.71 21.54 18.32
N LYS A 247 -19.24 20.35 18.57
CA LYS A 247 -19.28 19.78 19.92
C LYS A 247 -17.98 19.02 20.21
N ALA A 248 -17.33 19.37 21.30
CA ALA A 248 -16.18 18.65 21.83
C ALA A 248 -16.63 17.37 22.55
N ILE A 249 -16.31 16.21 22.00
CA ILE A 249 -16.68 14.89 22.52
C ILE A 249 -15.42 14.19 23.01
N LYS A 250 -15.37 13.84 24.31
CA LYS A 250 -14.28 13.03 24.86
C LYS A 250 -14.46 11.57 24.46
N ILE A 251 -13.49 10.99 23.78
CA ILE A 251 -13.49 9.59 23.38
C ILE A 251 -12.16 8.90 23.74
N ASN A 252 -12.27 7.59 23.93
CA ASN A 252 -11.13 6.69 24.17
C ASN A 252 -11.48 5.35 23.51
N GLN A 253 -11.20 5.26 22.21
CA GLN A 253 -11.54 4.11 21.37
C GLN A 253 -10.56 4.02 20.20
N SER A 254 -10.59 2.94 19.44
CA SER A 254 -9.89 2.86 18.16
C SER A 254 -10.51 3.79 17.13
N ARG A 255 -9.70 4.46 16.34
CA ARG A 255 -10.16 5.37 15.30
C ARG A 255 -9.31 5.23 14.03
N PRO A 256 -9.91 5.35 12.84
CA PRO A 256 -9.15 5.44 11.61
C PRO A 256 -8.40 6.76 11.52
N TYR A 257 -7.25 6.71 10.88
CA TYR A 257 -6.52 7.83 10.32
C TYR A 257 -5.96 7.40 8.97
N TYR A 258 -5.50 8.37 8.20
CA TYR A 258 -5.15 8.11 6.82
C TYR A 258 -3.76 8.64 6.49
N MET A 259 -3.10 7.91 5.59
CA MET A 259 -1.85 8.36 5.00
C MET A 259 -2.05 8.41 3.48
N LEU A 260 -1.83 9.57 2.90
CA LEU A 260 -1.91 9.76 1.45
C LEU A 260 -0.50 9.97 0.89
N LEU A 261 -0.18 9.24 -0.17
CA LEU A 261 1.07 9.39 -0.92
C LEU A 261 0.76 9.97 -2.29
N PHE A 262 1.53 10.97 -2.70
CA PHE A 262 1.42 11.60 -4.02
C PHE A 262 2.79 11.55 -4.69
N GLY A 263 2.86 11.09 -5.94
CA GLY A 263 4.11 10.99 -6.69
C GLY A 263 3.91 10.29 -8.02
N ASP A 264 4.98 10.13 -8.78
CA ASP A 264 4.96 9.28 -9.96
C ASP A 264 4.90 7.80 -9.53
N SER A 265 4.31 6.94 -10.36
CA SER A 265 4.08 5.52 -10.07
C SER A 265 5.32 4.82 -9.50
N SER A 266 6.47 4.92 -10.17
CA SER A 266 7.71 4.29 -9.73
C SER A 266 8.25 4.83 -8.39
N VAL A 267 7.95 6.09 -8.05
CA VAL A 267 8.31 6.71 -6.77
C VAL A 267 7.39 6.17 -5.67
N ILE A 268 6.10 6.07 -5.96
CA ILE A 268 5.10 5.52 -5.03
C ILE A 268 5.41 4.05 -4.71
N ASP A 269 5.72 3.21 -5.72
CA ASP A 269 6.02 1.79 -5.50
C ASP A 269 7.23 1.58 -4.60
N LYS A 270 8.30 2.36 -4.82
CA LYS A 270 9.45 2.37 -3.93
C LYS A 270 9.09 2.85 -2.53
N ALA A 271 8.29 3.90 -2.42
CA ALA A 271 7.89 4.44 -1.12
C ALA A 271 7.03 3.46 -0.31
N LEU A 272 6.09 2.78 -0.95
CA LEU A 272 5.25 1.74 -0.32
C LEU A 272 6.09 0.58 0.22
N LYS A 273 7.20 0.24 -0.46
CA LYS A 273 8.11 -0.82 -0.06
C LYS A 273 9.14 -0.34 0.97
N ASP A 274 9.88 0.73 0.67
CA ASP A 274 11.11 1.08 1.37
C ASP A 274 10.86 2.09 2.51
N ILE A 275 9.85 2.96 2.39
CA ILE A 275 9.54 4.01 3.38
C ILE A 275 8.42 3.58 4.31
N VAL A 276 7.29 3.19 3.73
CA VAL A 276 6.06 2.85 4.49
C VAL A 276 6.12 1.41 4.96
N ASN A 277 6.58 0.48 4.10
CA ASN A 277 6.54 -0.97 4.30
C ASN A 277 5.12 -1.44 4.70
N VAL A 278 4.20 -1.33 3.74
CA VAL A 278 2.75 -1.53 3.97
C VAL A 278 2.44 -2.88 4.60
N THR A 279 3.17 -3.94 4.22
CA THR A 279 2.95 -5.31 4.73
C THR A 279 3.20 -5.46 6.23
N GLU A 280 4.04 -4.59 6.81
CA GLU A 280 4.39 -4.60 8.24
C GLU A 280 3.90 -3.33 8.97
N LEU A 281 3.06 -2.52 8.33
CA LEU A 281 2.64 -1.24 8.89
C LEU A 281 1.62 -1.45 10.02
N PRO A 282 1.93 -1.03 11.26
CA PRO A 282 1.00 -1.22 12.38
C PRO A 282 -0.33 -0.53 12.14
N GLY A 283 -1.43 -1.25 12.37
CA GLY A 283 -2.78 -0.73 12.20
C GLY A 283 -3.24 -0.54 10.76
N TYR A 284 -2.47 -1.02 9.77
CA TYR A 284 -2.90 -1.02 8.37
C TYR A 284 -4.17 -1.85 8.17
N ASN A 285 -5.11 -1.31 7.39
CA ASN A 285 -6.37 -1.97 7.08
C ASN A 285 -6.59 -2.09 5.57
N GLU A 286 -6.57 -0.94 4.85
CA GLU A 286 -7.02 -0.87 3.46
C GLU A 286 -6.14 0.07 2.64
N GLN A 287 -6.14 -0.14 1.33
CA GLN A 287 -5.45 0.70 0.36
C GLN A 287 -6.33 0.99 -0.86
N ALA A 288 -6.27 2.22 -1.35
CA ALA A 288 -6.78 2.60 -2.66
C ALA A 288 -5.69 3.32 -3.46
N ARG A 289 -5.69 3.15 -4.79
CA ARG A 289 -4.77 3.82 -5.69
C ARG A 289 -5.53 4.49 -6.82
N PHE A 290 -5.24 5.76 -7.06
CA PHE A 290 -5.88 6.58 -8.08
C PHE A 290 -4.85 7.02 -9.11
N LEU A 291 -5.11 6.67 -10.37
CA LEU A 291 -4.25 6.96 -11.51
C LEU A 291 -5.08 7.35 -12.74
N SER A 292 -4.50 8.15 -13.62
CA SER A 292 -5.18 8.61 -14.82
C SER A 292 -5.31 7.50 -15.87
N SER A 293 -4.24 6.71 -16.06
CA SER A 293 -4.19 5.62 -17.03
C SER A 293 -3.16 4.58 -16.60
N LEU A 294 -3.36 3.33 -16.97
CA LEU A 294 -2.36 2.29 -16.78
C LEU A 294 -1.11 2.60 -17.62
N GLN A 295 0.05 2.18 -17.14
CA GLN A 295 1.33 2.36 -17.83
C GLN A 295 1.42 1.50 -19.10
N SER A 296 0.83 0.30 -19.07
CA SER A 296 0.76 -0.62 -20.21
C SER A 296 -0.62 -1.24 -20.34
N LYS A 297 -0.96 -1.68 -21.53
CA LYS A 297 -2.19 -2.46 -21.73
C LYS A 297 -1.97 -3.88 -21.21
N PRO A 298 -2.86 -4.42 -20.39
CA PRO A 298 -2.80 -5.79 -19.93
C PRO A 298 -2.82 -6.78 -21.10
N ILE A 299 -2.05 -7.84 -20.96
CA ILE A 299 -2.08 -8.99 -21.87
C ILE A 299 -3.17 -9.92 -21.36
N TYR A 300 -3.97 -10.48 -22.27
CA TYR A 300 -5.03 -11.42 -21.91
C TYR A 300 -5.25 -12.48 -22.98
N THR A 301 -5.76 -13.64 -22.58
CA THR A 301 -6.10 -14.75 -23.47
C THR A 301 -7.23 -15.61 -22.89
N ILE A 302 -8.01 -16.24 -23.75
CA ILE A 302 -9.03 -17.20 -23.33
C ILE A 302 -8.37 -18.54 -22.99
N LEU A 303 -8.78 -19.19 -21.90
CA LEU A 303 -8.39 -20.54 -21.52
C LEU A 303 -9.28 -21.56 -22.25
N SER A 304 -8.66 -22.46 -23.02
CA SER A 304 -9.37 -23.41 -23.90
C SER A 304 -9.61 -24.78 -23.25
N GLN A 305 -8.85 -25.11 -22.19
CA GLN A 305 -8.85 -26.41 -21.53
C GLN A 305 -9.00 -26.33 -20.01
N GLY A 306 -9.03 -25.13 -19.44
CA GLY A 306 -9.18 -24.90 -18.01
C GLY A 306 -10.47 -25.50 -17.42
N GLU A 307 -10.54 -25.53 -16.11
CA GLU A 307 -11.71 -26.05 -15.36
C GLU A 307 -12.92 -25.11 -15.46
N GLU A 308 -12.66 -23.84 -15.77
CA GLU A 308 -13.65 -22.80 -16.04
C GLU A 308 -14.47 -23.10 -17.29
N LYS A 309 -13.98 -23.99 -18.18
CA LYS A 309 -14.63 -24.29 -19.43
C LYS A 309 -15.87 -25.19 -19.29
N ILE A 310 -17.03 -24.63 -19.59
CA ILE A 310 -18.30 -25.34 -19.71
C ILE A 310 -18.84 -25.12 -21.12
N GLY A 311 -19.30 -26.20 -21.77
CA GLY A 311 -19.68 -26.18 -23.19
C GLY A 311 -18.50 -26.50 -24.11
N HIS A 312 -18.63 -26.11 -25.39
CA HIS A 312 -17.62 -26.38 -26.42
C HIS A 312 -17.29 -25.11 -27.19
N PHE A 313 -16.01 -24.95 -27.52
CA PHE A 313 -15.50 -23.93 -28.44
C PHE A 313 -14.10 -24.29 -28.93
N LYS A 314 -13.65 -23.65 -29.99
CA LYS A 314 -12.29 -23.74 -30.51
C LYS A 314 -11.67 -22.36 -30.69
N PRO A 315 -10.36 -22.23 -30.58
CA PRO A 315 -9.65 -21.03 -31.03
C PRO A 315 -9.89 -20.77 -32.53
N ALA A 316 -10.11 -19.51 -32.91
CA ALA A 316 -10.30 -19.15 -34.31
C ALA A 316 -9.06 -19.43 -35.17
N LYS A 317 -7.85 -19.34 -34.57
CA LYS A 317 -6.58 -19.68 -35.23
C LYS A 317 -6.02 -20.99 -34.65
N ARG A 318 -5.85 -21.98 -35.48
CA ARG A 318 -5.23 -23.26 -35.09
C ARG A 318 -3.74 -23.04 -34.70
N GLY A 319 -3.31 -23.73 -33.66
CA GLY A 319 -1.91 -23.70 -33.21
C GLY A 319 -1.53 -22.46 -32.39
N SER A 320 -2.42 -21.51 -32.15
CA SER A 320 -2.21 -20.41 -31.22
C SER A 320 -2.49 -20.87 -29.79
N SER A 321 -1.56 -20.65 -28.90
CA SER A 321 -1.76 -20.81 -27.45
C SER A 321 -2.24 -19.51 -26.79
N PHE A 322 -2.33 -18.43 -27.54
CA PHE A 322 -2.68 -17.08 -27.08
C PHE A 322 -3.73 -16.50 -28.04
N PHE A 323 -4.97 -16.38 -27.60
CA PHE A 323 -6.06 -15.96 -28.48
C PHE A 323 -7.20 -15.26 -27.73
N THR A 324 -7.89 -14.38 -28.44
CA THR A 324 -9.03 -13.58 -27.96
C THR A 324 -10.29 -13.81 -28.80
N GLU A 325 -10.26 -14.76 -29.75
CA GLU A 325 -11.32 -15.07 -30.65
C GLU A 325 -11.60 -16.56 -30.65
N ILE A 326 -12.88 -16.95 -30.51
CA ILE A 326 -13.36 -18.35 -30.50
C ILE A 326 -14.47 -18.57 -31.51
N ILE A 327 -14.56 -19.83 -31.99
CA ILE A 327 -15.52 -20.30 -32.95
C ILE A 327 -16.13 -21.65 -32.51
N ASP A 328 -17.12 -22.12 -33.21
CA ASP A 328 -17.79 -23.43 -32.97
C ASP A 328 -18.36 -23.52 -31.54
N VAL A 329 -19.06 -22.46 -31.11
CA VAL A 329 -19.52 -22.32 -29.71
C VAL A 329 -20.82 -23.08 -29.49
N GLU A 330 -20.82 -24.01 -28.53
CA GLU A 330 -22.00 -24.77 -28.10
C GLU A 330 -22.14 -24.75 -26.58
N LYS A 331 -23.38 -24.65 -26.09
CA LYS A 331 -23.71 -24.78 -24.67
C LYS A 331 -23.53 -26.21 -24.18
N SER A 332 -23.40 -26.37 -22.85
CA SER A 332 -23.35 -27.67 -22.20
C SER A 332 -24.61 -28.49 -22.40
N LYS A 333 -24.46 -29.84 -22.47
CA LYS A 333 -25.57 -30.80 -22.51
C LYS A 333 -25.62 -31.57 -21.20
N ALA A 334 -26.82 -31.85 -20.68
CA ALA A 334 -27.08 -32.50 -19.38
C ALA A 334 -26.28 -33.78 -19.12
N SER A 335 -25.99 -34.56 -20.15
CA SER A 335 -25.31 -35.86 -20.04
C SER A 335 -23.82 -35.79 -19.66
N ARG A 336 -23.22 -34.60 -19.59
CA ARG A 336 -21.78 -34.41 -19.34
C ARG A 336 -21.44 -34.00 -17.90
N TYR A 337 -22.43 -33.82 -17.04
CA TYR A 337 -22.24 -33.32 -15.68
C TYR A 337 -22.66 -34.38 -14.65
N SER A 338 -21.94 -34.44 -13.53
CA SER A 338 -22.26 -35.29 -12.39
C SER A 338 -23.61 -34.90 -11.77
N LYS A 339 -24.36 -35.89 -11.26
CA LYS A 339 -25.62 -35.68 -10.57
C LYS A 339 -25.45 -34.64 -9.43
N GLY A 340 -26.11 -33.50 -9.57
CA GLY A 340 -26.17 -32.45 -8.54
C GLY A 340 -25.73 -31.04 -8.99
N GLU A 341 -25.02 -30.90 -10.12
CA GLU A 341 -24.65 -29.59 -10.63
C GLU A 341 -25.58 -29.20 -11.80
N ASN A 342 -26.38 -28.15 -11.60
CA ASN A 342 -27.30 -27.64 -12.62
C ASN A 342 -26.55 -26.76 -13.64
N LYS A 343 -25.58 -27.36 -14.39
CA LYS A 343 -24.78 -26.70 -15.43
C LYS A 343 -25.27 -27.00 -16.85
N GLU A 344 -26.57 -27.27 -16.98
CA GLU A 344 -27.23 -27.52 -18.26
C GLU A 344 -27.52 -26.19 -18.99
N ASN A 345 -27.33 -26.17 -20.30
CA ASN A 345 -27.54 -24.99 -21.15
C ASN A 345 -26.66 -23.78 -20.84
N VAL A 346 -25.49 -23.99 -20.23
CA VAL A 346 -24.51 -22.96 -19.87
C VAL A 346 -23.35 -22.98 -20.88
N PHE A 347 -22.85 -21.82 -21.20
CA PHE A 347 -21.57 -21.63 -21.88
C PHE A 347 -20.67 -20.78 -20.98
N GLN A 348 -19.46 -21.28 -20.65
CA GLN A 348 -18.55 -20.64 -19.70
C GLN A 348 -17.10 -20.84 -20.14
N PHE A 349 -16.24 -19.85 -19.87
CA PHE A 349 -14.81 -19.94 -20.09
C PHE A 349 -14.06 -18.97 -19.17
N GLY A 350 -12.77 -19.25 -18.93
CA GLY A 350 -11.85 -18.38 -18.23
C GLY A 350 -11.08 -17.47 -19.19
N VAL A 351 -10.78 -16.27 -18.76
CA VAL A 351 -9.89 -15.31 -19.44
C VAL A 351 -8.72 -15.05 -18.49
N ALA A 352 -7.53 -15.52 -18.85
CA ALA A 352 -6.32 -15.20 -18.12
C ALA A 352 -5.88 -13.77 -18.46
N VAL A 353 -5.52 -12.98 -17.46
CA VAL A 353 -5.14 -11.58 -17.59
C VAL A 353 -3.86 -11.31 -16.80
N ASP A 354 -2.93 -10.57 -17.40
CA ASP A 354 -1.75 -10.03 -16.72
C ASP A 354 -2.04 -8.62 -16.21
N PHE A 355 -2.21 -8.48 -14.92
CA PHE A 355 -2.37 -7.20 -14.23
C PHE A 355 -1.09 -6.74 -13.52
N SER A 356 0.05 -7.39 -13.71
CA SER A 356 1.30 -7.08 -13.00
C SER A 356 1.75 -5.62 -13.13
N ASN A 357 1.40 -4.98 -14.24
CA ASN A 357 1.74 -3.59 -14.54
C ASN A 357 0.57 -2.60 -14.35
N THR A 358 -0.45 -2.98 -13.58
CA THR A 358 -1.61 -2.09 -13.37
C THR A 358 -1.46 -1.19 -12.16
N ASP A 359 -0.54 -1.53 -11.24
CA ASP A 359 -0.32 -0.83 -9.97
C ASP A 359 -1.58 -0.74 -9.07
N LEU A 360 -2.63 -1.49 -9.39
CA LEU A 360 -3.86 -1.56 -8.61
C LEU A 360 -3.76 -2.68 -7.56
N PRO A 361 -4.29 -2.49 -6.34
CA PRO A 361 -4.27 -3.53 -5.32
C PRO A 361 -5.17 -4.72 -5.72
N ASN A 362 -4.78 -5.96 -5.31
CA ASN A 362 -5.54 -7.17 -5.60
C ASN A 362 -6.99 -7.08 -5.11
N SER A 363 -7.23 -6.49 -3.94
CA SER A 363 -8.59 -6.25 -3.43
C SER A 363 -9.48 -5.43 -4.36
N TYR A 364 -8.88 -4.59 -5.21
CA TYR A 364 -9.60 -3.86 -6.25
C TYR A 364 -9.80 -4.71 -7.52
N LEU A 365 -8.78 -5.47 -7.92
CA LEU A 365 -8.81 -6.31 -9.12
C LEU A 365 -9.74 -7.51 -8.99
N GLU A 366 -9.93 -8.02 -7.78
CA GLU A 366 -10.77 -9.19 -7.48
C GLU A 366 -12.22 -8.81 -7.14
N ASP A 367 -12.53 -7.52 -6.97
CA ASP A 367 -13.89 -7.05 -6.70
C ASP A 367 -14.73 -6.99 -7.99
N LEU A 368 -15.72 -7.89 -8.11
CA LEU A 368 -16.67 -7.94 -9.24
C LEU A 368 -17.37 -6.59 -9.47
N GLY A 369 -17.62 -5.82 -8.41
CA GLY A 369 -18.27 -4.50 -8.49
C GLY A 369 -17.46 -3.48 -9.28
N ASN A 370 -16.18 -3.72 -9.50
CA ASN A 370 -15.32 -2.84 -10.30
C ASN A 370 -15.35 -3.15 -11.79
N TYR A 371 -16.08 -4.20 -12.21
CA TYR A 371 -16.17 -4.57 -13.62
C TYR A 371 -17.54 -4.29 -14.19
N SER A 372 -17.55 -4.06 -15.48
CA SER A 372 -18.75 -4.08 -16.30
C SER A 372 -18.53 -4.97 -17.53
N ILE A 373 -19.60 -5.61 -17.97
CA ILE A 373 -19.61 -6.47 -19.15
C ILE A 373 -20.69 -5.99 -20.11
N SER A 374 -20.44 -6.08 -21.42
CA SER A 374 -21.44 -5.71 -22.42
C SER A 374 -22.70 -6.57 -22.27
N GLN A 375 -23.84 -5.94 -21.98
CA GLN A 375 -25.09 -6.65 -21.64
C GLN A 375 -25.80 -7.22 -22.84
N GLU A 376 -25.49 -6.75 -24.05
CA GLU A 376 -26.18 -7.17 -25.30
C GLU A 376 -26.04 -8.67 -25.59
N MET A 377 -24.99 -9.31 -25.05
CA MET A 377 -24.70 -10.73 -25.30
C MET A 377 -25.17 -11.66 -24.17
N GLY A 378 -25.71 -11.15 -23.07
CA GLY A 378 -26.18 -11.97 -21.94
C GLY A 378 -25.07 -12.74 -21.20
N TYR A 379 -23.84 -12.25 -21.25
CA TYR A 379 -22.73 -12.73 -20.43
C TYR A 379 -22.71 -12.03 -19.05
N GLU A 380 -22.26 -12.76 -18.07
CA GLU A 380 -21.99 -12.27 -16.72
C GLU A 380 -20.59 -12.70 -16.26
N ILE A 381 -19.97 -11.91 -15.41
CA ILE A 381 -18.74 -12.29 -14.74
C ILE A 381 -19.12 -13.04 -13.47
N LEU A 382 -18.67 -14.29 -13.34
CA LEU A 382 -18.98 -15.13 -12.18
C LEU A 382 -17.94 -14.98 -11.06
N ASP A 383 -16.67 -14.87 -11.44
CA ASP A 383 -15.56 -14.89 -10.51
C ASP A 383 -14.32 -14.22 -11.11
N ILE A 384 -13.47 -13.68 -10.24
CA ILE A 384 -12.15 -13.18 -10.57
C ILE A 384 -11.19 -13.72 -9.52
N GLN A 385 -10.33 -14.64 -9.94
CA GLN A 385 -9.43 -15.37 -9.08
C GLN A 385 -7.98 -14.99 -9.34
N ASN A 386 -7.21 -14.78 -8.26
CA ASN A 386 -5.76 -14.70 -8.35
C ASN A 386 -5.17 -16.07 -8.76
N ILE A 387 -4.16 -16.06 -9.63
CA ILE A 387 -3.51 -17.30 -10.08
C ILE A 387 -2.81 -18.04 -8.95
N ASP A 388 -2.33 -17.33 -7.93
CA ASP A 388 -1.70 -17.94 -6.77
C ASP A 388 -2.66 -18.86 -5.99
N ASP A 389 -3.98 -18.63 -6.10
CA ASP A 389 -5.03 -19.43 -5.47
C ASP A 389 -5.48 -20.62 -6.34
N VAL A 390 -4.97 -20.75 -7.58
CA VAL A 390 -5.31 -21.84 -8.49
C VAL A 390 -4.60 -23.12 -8.06
N GLU A 391 -5.36 -24.21 -7.95
CA GLU A 391 -4.81 -25.52 -7.58
C GLU A 391 -3.74 -25.99 -8.56
N LYS A 392 -2.52 -26.23 -8.09
CA LYS A 392 -1.34 -26.57 -8.91
C LYS A 392 -1.47 -27.83 -9.77
N ASN A 393 -2.37 -28.73 -9.40
CA ASN A 393 -2.65 -29.96 -10.16
C ASN A 393 -3.80 -29.82 -11.15
N SER A 394 -4.52 -28.70 -11.15
CA SER A 394 -5.67 -28.44 -11.99
C SER A 394 -5.31 -28.38 -13.49
N ARG A 395 -6.32 -28.54 -14.34
CA ARG A 395 -6.16 -28.34 -15.79
C ARG A 395 -5.86 -26.89 -16.11
N THR A 396 -6.48 -25.97 -15.39
CA THR A 396 -6.28 -24.52 -15.51
C THR A 396 -4.83 -24.16 -15.27
N TYR A 397 -4.23 -24.62 -14.15
CA TYR A 397 -2.83 -24.35 -13.85
C TYR A 397 -1.87 -24.89 -14.92
N LYS A 398 -2.12 -26.11 -15.42
CA LYS A 398 -1.31 -26.73 -16.49
C LYS A 398 -1.42 -25.96 -17.81
N GLU A 399 -2.61 -25.47 -18.18
CA GLU A 399 -2.79 -24.66 -19.37
C GLU A 399 -2.09 -23.31 -19.24
N LEU A 400 -2.26 -22.63 -18.11
CA LEU A 400 -1.58 -21.36 -17.80
C LEU A 400 -0.06 -21.48 -17.93
N ASN A 401 0.56 -22.45 -17.26
CA ASN A 401 2.01 -22.63 -17.33
C ASN A 401 2.48 -22.86 -18.78
N LYS A 402 1.77 -23.68 -19.52
CA LYS A 402 2.11 -23.91 -20.94
C LYS A 402 2.04 -22.64 -21.77
N ILE A 403 1.04 -21.78 -21.55
CA ILE A 403 0.88 -20.53 -22.27
C ILE A 403 1.96 -19.53 -21.85
N GLN A 404 2.24 -19.42 -20.55
CA GLN A 404 3.25 -18.53 -19.98
C GLN A 404 4.65 -18.86 -20.49
N GLU A 405 5.04 -20.14 -20.46
CA GLU A 405 6.32 -20.61 -20.98
C GLU A 405 6.49 -20.35 -22.48
N ALA A 406 5.43 -20.66 -23.28
CA ALA A 406 5.47 -20.50 -24.72
C ALA A 406 5.55 -19.05 -25.18
N ASN A 407 4.98 -18.10 -24.44
CA ASN A 407 4.87 -16.71 -24.85
C ASN A 407 5.72 -15.75 -23.99
N LYS A 408 6.41 -16.25 -22.95
CA LYS A 408 7.20 -15.47 -22.00
C LYS A 408 6.38 -14.33 -21.37
N VAL A 409 5.15 -14.65 -20.97
CA VAL A 409 4.21 -13.77 -20.27
C VAL A 409 3.91 -14.35 -18.90
N GLU A 410 3.47 -13.51 -17.99
CA GLU A 410 3.07 -13.91 -16.65
C GLU A 410 1.63 -13.41 -16.43
N PHE A 411 0.69 -14.33 -16.25
CA PHE A 411 -0.67 -13.95 -15.89
C PHE A 411 -0.80 -13.87 -14.39
N THR A 412 -1.69 -13.00 -13.92
CA THR A 412 -1.91 -12.78 -12.49
C THR A 412 -3.32 -13.18 -12.06
N HIS A 413 -4.31 -13.08 -12.96
CA HIS A 413 -5.71 -13.34 -12.63
C HIS A 413 -6.43 -14.12 -13.72
N ILE A 414 -7.54 -14.76 -13.34
CA ILE A 414 -8.49 -15.41 -14.23
C ILE A 414 -9.86 -14.76 -14.01
N ILE A 415 -10.45 -14.25 -15.07
CA ILE A 415 -11.84 -13.78 -15.11
C ILE A 415 -12.70 -14.89 -15.67
N THR A 416 -13.65 -15.42 -14.91
CA THR A 416 -14.60 -16.44 -15.35
C THR A 416 -15.88 -15.77 -15.82
N VAL A 417 -16.24 -15.98 -17.09
CA VAL A 417 -17.45 -15.45 -17.70
C VAL A 417 -18.39 -16.56 -18.15
N SER A 418 -19.69 -16.33 -18.01
CA SER A 418 -20.74 -17.30 -18.33
C SER A 418 -21.91 -16.67 -19.08
N ALA A 419 -22.57 -17.43 -19.94
CA ALA A 419 -23.77 -17.01 -20.59
C ALA A 419 -24.78 -18.16 -20.77
N GLN A 420 -26.06 -17.82 -20.70
CA GLN A 420 -27.18 -18.76 -20.93
C GLN A 420 -27.99 -18.42 -22.19
N THR A 421 -27.91 -17.20 -22.66
CA THR A 421 -28.75 -16.70 -23.75
C THR A 421 -27.95 -16.43 -25.04
N ASN A 422 -27.79 -15.21 -25.44
CA ASN A 422 -27.09 -14.81 -26.65
C ASN A 422 -25.58 -14.98 -26.48
N LEU A 423 -24.95 -15.83 -27.32
CA LEU A 423 -23.54 -16.19 -27.18
C LEU A 423 -22.60 -15.45 -28.16
N PHE A 424 -23.13 -14.91 -29.25
CA PHE A 424 -22.30 -14.48 -30.38
C PHE A 424 -22.17 -12.96 -30.49
N GLY A 425 -21.00 -12.49 -30.84
CA GLY A 425 -20.71 -11.09 -31.05
C GLY A 425 -19.37 -10.66 -30.47
N GLU A 426 -19.21 -9.36 -30.21
CA GLU A 426 -18.07 -8.79 -29.52
C GLU A 426 -18.41 -8.63 -28.03
N LEU A 427 -17.64 -9.25 -27.18
CA LEU A 427 -17.79 -9.22 -25.74
C LEU A 427 -16.75 -8.27 -25.17
N GLU A 428 -17.18 -7.19 -24.49
CA GLU A 428 -16.35 -6.23 -23.82
C GLU A 428 -16.45 -6.44 -22.31
N ILE A 429 -15.28 -6.58 -21.64
CA ILE A 429 -15.14 -6.60 -20.19
C ILE A 429 -14.31 -5.40 -19.81
N SER A 430 -14.86 -4.49 -19.03
CA SER A 430 -14.17 -3.27 -18.61
C SER A 430 -13.91 -3.25 -17.11
N LEU A 431 -12.68 -2.94 -16.71
CA LEU A 431 -12.33 -2.59 -15.33
C LEU A 431 -12.56 -1.08 -15.15
N ASN A 432 -13.57 -0.72 -14.39
CA ASN A 432 -14.01 0.65 -14.20
C ASN A 432 -13.18 1.37 -13.13
N LYS A 433 -13.15 2.71 -13.16
CA LYS A 433 -12.55 3.56 -12.13
C LYS A 433 -13.54 3.85 -11.01
N ASN A 434 -14.00 2.80 -10.35
CA ASN A 434 -14.93 2.92 -9.24
C ASN A 434 -14.23 3.37 -7.95
N LEU A 435 -15.00 4.00 -7.07
CA LEU A 435 -14.56 4.25 -5.70
C LEU A 435 -14.64 2.94 -4.91
N PRO A 436 -13.53 2.45 -4.31
CA PRO A 436 -13.55 1.24 -3.50
C PRO A 436 -14.61 1.29 -2.40
N GLU A 437 -15.27 0.16 -2.13
CA GLU A 437 -16.38 0.10 -1.16
C GLU A 437 -15.96 0.51 0.25
N TRP A 438 -14.76 0.10 0.69
CA TRP A 438 -14.24 0.49 2.00
C TRP A 438 -14.15 2.02 2.20
N ILE A 439 -13.97 2.79 1.12
CA ILE A 439 -13.95 4.26 1.21
C ILE A 439 -15.36 4.78 1.49
N LYS A 440 -16.38 4.24 0.81
CA LYS A 440 -17.79 4.60 1.06
C LYS A 440 -18.19 4.25 2.48
N GLU A 441 -17.81 3.04 2.95
CA GLU A 441 -18.06 2.58 4.33
C GLU A 441 -17.27 3.37 5.38
N SER A 442 -16.18 4.02 5.00
CA SER A 442 -15.39 4.86 5.92
C SER A 442 -15.92 6.27 6.09
N GLY A 443 -16.88 6.69 5.26
CA GLY A 443 -17.53 7.99 5.36
C GLY A 443 -18.72 8.00 6.29
N THR A 444 -19.02 9.15 6.88
CA THR A 444 -20.28 9.42 7.56
C THR A 444 -20.73 10.86 7.33
N THR A 445 -22.03 11.06 7.23
CA THR A 445 -22.65 12.38 7.14
C THR A 445 -23.05 12.93 8.51
N ASN A 446 -22.94 12.11 9.58
CA ASN A 446 -23.28 12.49 10.95
C ASN A 446 -22.24 11.93 11.93
N ASP A 447 -21.53 12.80 12.60
CA ASP A 447 -20.51 12.47 13.59
C ASP A 447 -20.88 12.89 15.03
N CYS A 448 -22.14 13.21 15.26
CA CYS A 448 -22.63 13.53 16.59
C CYS A 448 -22.57 12.34 17.56
N GLU A 449 -22.79 11.14 17.05
CA GLU A 449 -22.81 9.89 17.82
C GLU A 449 -21.53 9.07 17.61
N ILE A 450 -20.38 9.76 17.50
CA ILE A 450 -19.09 9.15 17.19
C ILE A 450 -18.59 8.14 18.24
N LYS A 451 -19.17 8.13 19.43
CA LYS A 451 -18.87 7.12 20.45
C LYS A 451 -19.42 5.77 20.04
N GLY A 452 -18.51 4.77 19.94
CA GLY A 452 -18.84 3.45 19.44
C GLY A 452 -18.71 3.29 17.93
N GLU A 453 -18.58 4.39 17.18
CA GLU A 453 -18.28 4.37 15.75
C GLU A 453 -16.78 4.38 15.53
N GLU A 454 -16.18 3.17 15.42
CA GLU A 454 -14.72 3.00 15.33
C GLU A 454 -14.19 3.05 13.89
N LYS A 455 -15.06 3.02 12.88
CA LYS A 455 -14.67 2.79 11.48
C LYS A 455 -14.85 4.00 10.57
N THR A 456 -15.70 4.97 10.98
CA THR A 456 -16.13 6.06 10.10
C THR A 456 -15.46 7.40 10.45
N THR A 457 -15.33 8.25 9.43
CA THR A 457 -14.80 9.62 9.52
C THR A 457 -15.74 10.55 8.78
N PHE A 458 -16.01 11.72 9.35
CA PHE A 458 -16.95 12.69 8.76
C PHE A 458 -16.49 13.13 7.37
N ALA A 459 -17.36 12.97 6.37
CA ALA A 459 -17.20 13.35 4.96
C ALA A 459 -15.93 12.78 4.27
N PHE A 460 -15.32 11.72 4.80
CA PHE A 460 -14.13 11.10 4.21
C PHE A 460 -14.42 10.53 2.81
N ASP A 461 -15.53 9.84 2.63
CA ASP A 461 -15.96 9.31 1.34
C ASP A 461 -16.12 10.42 0.29
N GLN A 462 -16.66 11.58 0.67
CA GLN A 462 -16.81 12.75 -0.19
C GLN A 462 -15.45 13.36 -0.56
N LEU A 463 -14.52 13.40 0.40
CA LEU A 463 -13.15 13.86 0.21
C LEU A 463 -12.44 13.02 -0.86
N ILE A 464 -12.46 11.69 -0.72
CA ILE A 464 -11.79 10.77 -1.64
C ILE A 464 -12.54 10.65 -2.98
N GLN A 465 -13.85 10.81 -2.99
CA GLN A 465 -14.63 10.88 -4.23
C GLN A 465 -14.17 12.05 -5.11
N GLY A 466 -13.83 13.18 -4.51
CA GLY A 466 -13.28 14.32 -5.25
C GLY A 466 -11.95 13.99 -5.92
N ILE A 467 -11.06 13.28 -5.22
CA ILE A 467 -9.80 12.77 -5.79
C ILE A 467 -10.09 11.84 -6.98
N SER A 468 -10.93 10.83 -6.79
CA SER A 468 -11.29 9.86 -7.84
C SER A 468 -11.84 10.56 -9.09
N LYS A 469 -12.76 11.50 -8.94
CA LYS A 469 -13.34 12.28 -10.06
C LYS A 469 -12.29 13.11 -10.81
N ALA A 470 -11.30 13.67 -10.11
CA ALA A 470 -10.22 14.41 -10.75
C ALA A 470 -9.39 13.52 -11.67
N TYR A 471 -9.06 12.30 -11.24
CA TYR A 471 -8.33 11.31 -12.04
C TYR A 471 -9.16 10.80 -13.23
N GLN A 472 -10.46 10.52 -13.04
CA GLN A 472 -11.36 10.16 -14.13
C GLN A 472 -11.42 11.26 -15.20
N LYS A 473 -11.56 12.52 -14.79
CA LYS A 473 -11.63 13.66 -15.72
C LYS A 473 -10.30 13.91 -16.42
N LYS A 474 -9.17 13.74 -15.73
CA LYS A 474 -7.84 13.86 -16.33
C LYS A 474 -7.61 12.84 -17.44
N SER A 475 -8.11 11.63 -17.31
CA SER A 475 -7.98 10.56 -18.29
C SER A 475 -9.01 10.67 -19.43
N ASN A 476 -10.08 11.42 -19.25
CA ASN A 476 -11.27 11.42 -20.12
C ASN A 476 -11.82 10.01 -20.39
N ASN A 477 -11.66 9.10 -19.43
CA ASN A 477 -12.07 7.69 -19.51
C ASN A 477 -12.51 7.20 -18.13
N SER A 478 -13.68 6.56 -18.08
CA SER A 478 -14.23 5.95 -16.86
C SER A 478 -13.63 4.58 -16.54
N ASN A 479 -12.88 3.98 -17.47
CA ASN A 479 -12.30 2.66 -17.31
C ASN A 479 -10.77 2.73 -17.26
N TYR A 480 -10.16 1.83 -16.51
CA TYR A 480 -8.73 1.59 -16.56
C TYR A 480 -8.34 0.83 -17.82
N LEU A 481 -9.12 -0.20 -18.15
CA LEU A 481 -8.90 -1.04 -19.32
C LEU A 481 -10.22 -1.61 -19.86
N THR A 482 -10.18 -2.10 -21.10
CA THR A 482 -11.24 -2.90 -21.73
C THR A 482 -10.62 -4.12 -22.40
N ILE A 483 -11.11 -5.30 -22.07
CA ILE A 483 -10.79 -6.59 -22.68
C ILE A 483 -11.83 -6.84 -23.78
N ASN A 484 -11.37 -7.06 -25.02
CA ASN A 484 -12.24 -7.28 -26.16
C ASN A 484 -12.09 -8.72 -26.66
N LEU A 485 -13.17 -9.48 -26.63
CA LEU A 485 -13.23 -10.85 -27.05
C LEU A 485 -14.24 -11.00 -28.23
N LYS A 486 -13.92 -11.87 -29.18
CA LYS A 486 -14.81 -12.16 -30.32
C LYS A 486 -15.32 -13.59 -30.26
N ILE A 487 -16.66 -13.75 -30.29
CA ILE A 487 -17.30 -15.02 -30.18
C ILE A 487 -18.13 -15.22 -31.46
N LYS A 488 -17.69 -16.14 -32.33
CA LYS A 488 -18.27 -16.39 -33.63
C LYS A 488 -18.99 -17.75 -33.70
N ILE A 489 -19.93 -17.84 -34.60
CA ILE A 489 -20.64 -19.07 -34.93
C ILE A 489 -19.68 -20.11 -35.48
#